data_5e740e0a5e5dcd3ac8e4b207e39ff364
#
_entry.id   5e740e0a5e5dcd3ac8e4b207e39ff364
#
_cell.length_a   1.000
_cell.length_b   1.000
_cell.length_c   1.000
_cell.angle_alpha   90.00
_cell.angle_beta   90.00
_cell.angle_gamma   90.00
#
_symmetry.space_group_name_H-M   'P 1'
#
loop_
_entity.id
_entity.type
_entity.pdbx_description
1 polymer ?
#
loop_
_entity_poly.entity_id
_entity_poly.type
_entity_poly.pdbx_seq_one_letter_code
_entity_poly.pdbx_strand_id
1 'polypeptide(L)'
;MIKIFFIIALIMCPYGFSSEVYKFKSVNDEDRFYALIHEIRCPKCTSGSIASSNAPVSEDLKMKIAELINQGYSDKEIKDYAKKRFGKDILYDPEINSTTFVLWFGPFIFLTLILFGFLLRRKFK
;
A
#
# COMPACT_ATOMS: atom_id res chain seq x y z
N MET A 1 -15.46 -33.16 -27.82
CA MET A 1 -16.02 -33.44 -26.49
C MET A 1 -15.00 -33.20 -25.36
N ILE A 2 -13.75 -33.66 -25.49
CA ILE A 2 -12.69 -33.47 -24.45
C ILE A 2 -12.37 -31.96 -24.17
N LYS A 3 -12.35 -31.10 -25.21
CA LYS A 3 -12.06 -29.67 -25.03
C LYS A 3 -13.14 -28.93 -24.22
N ILE A 4 -14.40 -29.33 -24.36
CA ILE A 4 -15.52 -28.74 -23.61
C ILE A 4 -15.45 -29.15 -22.14
N PHE A 5 -15.02 -30.36 -21.85
CA PHE A 5 -14.85 -30.89 -20.49
C PHE A 5 -13.75 -30.11 -19.72
N PHE A 6 -12.65 -29.74 -20.43
CA PHE A 6 -11.57 -28.94 -19.85
C PHE A 6 -12.00 -27.51 -19.50
N ILE A 7 -12.85 -26.90 -20.36
CA ILE A 7 -13.37 -25.55 -20.11
C ILE A 7 -14.32 -25.53 -18.92
N ILE A 8 -15.21 -26.56 -18.81
CA ILE A 8 -16.13 -26.69 -17.68
C ILE A 8 -15.37 -26.96 -16.37
N ALA A 9 -14.31 -27.75 -16.41
CA ALA A 9 -13.46 -28.01 -15.24
C ALA A 9 -12.72 -26.75 -14.74
N LEU A 10 -12.35 -25.84 -15.66
CA LEU A 10 -11.70 -24.57 -15.32
C LEU A 10 -12.67 -23.57 -14.65
N ILE A 11 -13.98 -23.63 -15.02
CA ILE A 11 -15.02 -22.75 -14.47
C ILE A 11 -15.49 -23.24 -13.09
N MET A 12 -15.35 -24.53 -12.79
CA MET A 12 -15.71 -25.13 -11.50
C MET A 12 -14.59 -25.05 -10.46
N CYS A 13 -13.52 -24.26 -10.69
CA CYS A 13 -12.53 -24.02 -9.66
C CYS A 13 -13.22 -23.26 -8.50
N PRO A 14 -13.46 -23.88 -7.32
CA PRO A 14 -14.05 -23.16 -6.21
C PRO A 14 -13.07 -22.06 -5.83
N TYR A 15 -13.49 -20.81 -5.96
CA TYR A 15 -12.80 -19.69 -5.32
C TYR A 15 -12.70 -20.05 -3.85
N GLY A 16 -11.50 -20.42 -3.40
CA GLY A 16 -11.23 -20.77 -2.02
C GLY A 16 -11.63 -19.59 -1.14
N PHE A 17 -12.75 -19.73 -0.47
CA PHE A 17 -13.20 -18.81 0.55
C PHE A 17 -12.21 -18.95 1.70
N SER A 18 -11.30 -18.00 1.78
CA SER A 18 -10.38 -17.87 2.91
C SER A 18 -11.22 -17.66 4.16
N SER A 19 -11.21 -18.61 5.08
CA SER A 19 -11.97 -18.55 6.32
C SER A 19 -11.62 -17.27 7.09
N GLU A 20 -12.64 -16.49 7.41
CA GLU A 20 -12.56 -15.28 8.25
C GLU A 20 -11.89 -15.59 9.58
N VAL A 21 -10.62 -15.24 9.71
CA VAL A 21 -9.90 -15.28 10.99
C VAL A 21 -10.29 -14.07 11.86
N TYR A 22 -10.79 -13.00 11.24
CA TYR A 22 -11.14 -11.75 11.88
C TYR A 22 -12.64 -11.49 11.81
N LYS A 23 -13.28 -11.16 12.96
CA LYS A 23 -14.70 -10.82 13.03
C LYS A 23 -14.88 -9.32 12.95
N PHE A 24 -15.55 -8.84 11.89
CA PHE A 24 -15.91 -7.44 11.72
C PHE A 24 -17.41 -7.22 11.92
N LYS A 25 -17.80 -5.99 12.28
CA LYS A 25 -19.19 -5.60 12.47
C LYS A 25 -19.92 -5.35 11.15
N SER A 26 -19.18 -4.99 10.10
CA SER A 26 -19.72 -4.70 8.78
C SER A 26 -18.76 -5.15 7.66
N VAL A 27 -19.31 -5.39 6.47
CA VAL A 27 -18.53 -5.70 5.26
C VAL A 27 -17.58 -4.54 4.92
N ASN A 28 -18.00 -3.30 5.16
CA ASN A 28 -17.16 -2.12 4.93
C ASN A 28 -15.92 -2.10 5.84
N ASP A 29 -16.04 -2.57 7.07
CA ASP A 29 -14.90 -2.66 8.00
C ASP A 29 -13.91 -3.76 7.58
N GLU A 30 -14.42 -4.82 7.00
CA GLU A 30 -13.61 -5.90 6.40
C GLU A 30 -12.82 -5.38 5.19
N ASP A 31 -13.46 -4.69 4.26
CA ASP A 31 -12.79 -4.09 3.09
C ASP A 31 -11.71 -3.09 3.52
N ARG A 32 -11.99 -2.24 4.52
CA ARG A 32 -11.02 -1.32 5.12
C ARG A 32 -9.83 -2.05 5.73
N PHE A 33 -10.09 -3.15 6.42
CA PHE A 33 -9.04 -3.98 7.01
C PHE A 33 -8.09 -4.52 5.93
N TYR A 34 -8.64 -5.12 4.87
CA TYR A 34 -7.82 -5.65 3.78
C TYR A 34 -7.02 -4.55 3.08
N ALA A 35 -7.60 -3.38 2.83
CA ALA A 35 -6.89 -2.25 2.27
C ALA A 35 -5.70 -1.82 3.16
N LEU A 36 -5.93 -1.65 4.47
CA LEU A 36 -4.91 -1.23 5.42
C LEU A 36 -3.75 -2.22 5.55
N ILE A 37 -4.02 -3.53 5.62
CA ILE A 37 -2.95 -4.53 5.73
C ILE A 37 -2.10 -4.64 4.46
N HIS A 38 -2.63 -4.26 3.30
CA HIS A 38 -1.87 -4.16 2.06
C HIS A 38 -0.99 -2.89 2.00
N GLU A 39 -1.42 -1.79 2.59
CA GLU A 39 -0.67 -0.53 2.63
C GLU A 39 0.45 -0.52 3.67
N ILE A 40 0.34 -1.32 4.72
CA ILE A 40 1.32 -1.37 5.82
C ILE A 40 2.40 -2.41 5.49
N ARG A 41 3.67 -1.99 5.56
CA ARG A 41 4.83 -2.86 5.35
C ARG A 41 5.06 -3.78 6.54
N CYS A 42 5.59 -4.96 6.26
CA CYS A 42 6.08 -5.84 7.30
C CYS A 42 7.42 -5.32 7.86
N PRO A 43 7.52 -4.97 9.15
CA PRO A 43 8.73 -4.36 9.71
C PRO A 43 9.93 -5.31 9.80
N LYS A 44 9.72 -6.63 9.69
CA LYS A 44 10.77 -7.65 9.72
C LYS A 44 11.00 -8.33 8.37
N CYS A 45 10.22 -7.99 7.33
CA CYS A 45 10.37 -8.59 6.02
C CYS A 45 11.21 -7.70 5.11
N THR A 46 12.00 -8.29 4.23
CA THR A 46 12.86 -7.53 3.29
C THR A 46 12.03 -6.75 2.27
N SER A 47 10.87 -7.29 1.88
CA SER A 47 9.90 -6.66 0.99
C SER A 47 8.54 -7.33 1.15
N GLY A 48 7.49 -6.56 1.30
CA GLY A 48 6.14 -7.08 1.40
C GLY A 48 5.28 -6.34 2.43
N SER A 49 3.98 -6.42 2.23
CA SER A 49 2.99 -5.90 3.18
C SER A 49 2.76 -6.91 4.31
N ILE A 50 2.14 -6.45 5.39
CA ILE A 50 1.71 -7.37 6.46
C ILE A 50 0.67 -8.36 5.95
N ALA A 51 -0.08 -8.05 4.89
CA ALA A 51 -1.03 -8.97 4.25
C ALA A 51 -0.36 -10.26 3.75
N SER A 52 0.83 -10.14 3.17
CA SER A 52 1.60 -11.25 2.60
C SER A 52 2.54 -11.94 3.60
N SER A 53 2.61 -11.46 4.84
CA SER A 53 3.54 -11.95 5.85
C SER A 53 2.83 -12.77 6.93
N ASN A 54 3.40 -13.95 7.24
CA ASN A 54 3.00 -14.82 8.35
C ASN A 54 3.95 -14.69 9.56
N ALA A 55 4.79 -13.63 9.58
CA ALA A 55 5.65 -13.39 10.73
C ALA A 55 4.82 -13.07 11.98
N PRO A 56 5.20 -13.53 13.18
CA PRO A 56 4.44 -13.26 14.41
C PRO A 56 4.13 -11.78 14.63
N VAL A 57 5.08 -10.91 14.34
CA VAL A 57 4.91 -9.44 14.43
C VAL A 57 3.86 -8.91 13.45
N SER A 58 3.72 -9.54 12.27
CA SER A 58 2.70 -9.16 11.28
C SER A 58 1.32 -9.63 11.72
N GLU A 59 1.22 -10.81 12.29
CA GLU A 59 -0.04 -11.33 12.85
C GLU A 59 -0.52 -10.48 14.02
N ASP A 60 0.36 -10.12 14.96
CA ASP A 60 0.04 -9.22 16.07
C ASP A 60 -0.46 -7.85 15.57
N LEU A 61 0.18 -7.33 14.51
CA LEU A 61 -0.23 -6.05 13.93
C LEU A 61 -1.58 -6.15 13.22
N LYS A 62 -1.84 -7.23 12.48
CA LYS A 62 -3.16 -7.48 11.87
C LYS A 62 -4.26 -7.57 12.92
N MET A 63 -4.05 -8.33 14.00
CA MET A 63 -5.01 -8.41 15.10
C MET A 63 -5.28 -7.05 15.72
N LYS A 64 -4.23 -6.23 15.92
CA LYS A 64 -4.37 -4.89 16.49
C LYS A 64 -5.12 -3.94 15.56
N ILE A 65 -4.90 -4.01 14.24
CA ILE A 65 -5.64 -3.23 13.25
C ILE A 65 -7.13 -3.62 13.25
N ALA A 66 -7.44 -4.92 13.27
CA ALA A 66 -8.82 -5.40 13.34
C ALA A 66 -9.52 -4.91 14.63
N GLU A 67 -8.84 -4.93 15.77
CA GLU A 67 -9.34 -4.38 17.03
C GLU A 67 -9.66 -2.89 16.94
N LEU A 68 -8.72 -2.09 16.38
CA LEU A 68 -8.89 -0.64 16.23
C LEU A 68 -10.06 -0.30 15.30
N ILE A 69 -10.25 -1.03 14.20
CA ILE A 69 -11.39 -0.88 13.30
C ILE A 69 -12.70 -1.16 14.06
N ASN A 70 -12.76 -2.24 14.83
CA ASN A 70 -13.91 -2.60 15.63
C ASN A 70 -14.22 -1.58 16.75
N GLN A 71 -13.21 -0.83 17.21
CA GLN A 71 -13.34 0.29 18.15
C GLN A 71 -13.79 1.59 17.47
N GLY A 72 -13.84 1.63 16.13
CA GLY A 72 -14.33 2.77 15.35
C GLY A 72 -13.25 3.80 14.99
N TYR A 73 -11.97 3.43 15.09
CA TYR A 73 -10.88 4.32 14.65
C TYR A 73 -10.90 4.53 13.14
N SER A 74 -10.50 5.73 12.71
CA SER A 74 -10.32 6.06 11.30
C SER A 74 -9.03 5.45 10.73
N ASP A 75 -8.98 5.26 9.41
CA ASP A 75 -7.80 4.71 8.73
C ASP A 75 -6.54 5.55 8.98
N LYS A 76 -6.71 6.88 9.08
CA LYS A 76 -5.60 7.80 9.39
C LYS A 76 -5.03 7.53 10.78
N GLU A 77 -5.88 7.37 11.80
CA GLU A 77 -5.43 7.09 13.16
C GLU A 77 -4.74 5.74 13.27
N ILE A 78 -5.21 4.74 12.53
CA ILE A 78 -4.58 3.41 12.47
C ILE A 78 -3.21 3.50 11.80
N LYS A 79 -3.08 4.23 10.70
CA LYS A 79 -1.79 4.49 10.03
C LYS A 79 -0.83 5.25 10.94
N ASP A 80 -1.30 6.26 11.66
CA ASP A 80 -0.50 7.02 12.61
C ASP A 80 -0.04 6.15 13.81
N TYR A 81 -0.88 5.23 14.29
CA TYR A 81 -0.49 4.25 15.28
C TYR A 81 0.64 3.36 14.78
N ALA A 82 0.54 2.83 13.55
CA ALA A 82 1.59 2.01 12.95
C ALA A 82 2.91 2.80 12.79
N LYS A 83 2.84 4.05 12.32
CA LYS A 83 4.01 4.94 12.18
C LYS A 83 4.69 5.22 13.52
N LYS A 84 3.94 5.48 14.58
CA LYS A 84 4.49 5.76 15.93
C LYS A 84 5.23 4.56 16.49
N ARG A 85 4.76 3.34 16.19
CA ARG A 85 5.32 2.11 16.76
C ARG A 85 6.48 1.54 15.97
N PHE A 86 6.45 1.64 14.64
CA PHE A 86 7.39 0.97 13.73
C PHE A 86 8.20 1.94 12.87
N GLY A 87 7.93 3.23 12.93
CA GLY A 87 8.60 4.25 12.15
C GLY A 87 7.83 4.72 10.93
N LYS A 88 8.31 5.82 10.33
CA LYS A 88 7.63 6.48 9.20
C LYS A 88 7.59 5.64 7.93
N ASP A 89 8.57 4.75 7.75
CA ASP A 89 8.73 3.94 6.54
C ASP A 89 7.82 2.69 6.51
N ILE A 90 6.94 2.56 7.53
CA ILE A 90 6.00 1.44 7.63
C ILE A 90 4.89 1.47 6.58
N LEU A 91 4.63 2.62 5.97
CA LEU A 91 3.64 2.78 4.90
C LEU A 91 4.31 2.75 3.53
N TYR A 92 3.64 2.13 2.54
CA TYR A 92 4.07 2.16 1.15
C TYR A 92 3.87 3.52 0.50
N ASP A 93 2.84 4.27 0.94
CA ASP A 93 2.54 5.58 0.40
C ASP A 93 3.44 6.64 1.05
N PRO A 94 4.44 7.18 0.32
CA PRO A 94 5.31 8.21 0.86
C PRO A 94 4.52 9.50 1.04
N GLU A 95 4.56 10.05 2.24
CA GLU A 95 4.01 11.39 2.47
C GLU A 95 4.72 12.40 1.56
N ILE A 96 3.94 13.23 0.85
CA ILE A 96 4.45 14.35 0.07
C ILE A 96 4.99 15.40 1.06
N ASN A 97 6.27 15.29 1.39
CA ASN A 97 6.98 16.26 2.22
C ASN A 97 7.74 17.26 1.34
N SER A 98 8.13 18.40 1.91
CA SER A 98 8.93 19.41 1.21
C SER A 98 10.20 18.83 0.56
N THR A 99 10.78 17.80 1.15
CA THR A 99 11.97 17.09 0.62
C THR A 99 11.65 16.27 -0.61
N THR A 100 10.51 15.55 -0.63
CA THR A 100 10.06 14.77 -1.79
C THR A 100 9.60 15.67 -2.93
N PHE A 101 9.03 16.84 -2.62
CA PHE A 101 8.64 17.84 -3.61
C PHE A 101 9.86 18.32 -4.44
N VAL A 102 10.98 18.63 -3.79
CA VAL A 102 12.23 19.01 -4.48
C VAL A 102 12.73 17.90 -5.39
N LEU A 103 12.62 16.64 -4.96
CA LEU A 103 13.04 15.49 -5.77
C LEU A 103 12.17 15.31 -7.02
N TRP A 104 10.87 15.53 -6.90
CA TRP A 104 9.94 15.39 -8.02
C TRP A 104 10.02 16.53 -9.03
N PHE A 105 10.17 17.77 -8.56
CA PHE A 105 10.19 18.95 -9.43
C PHE A 105 11.60 19.36 -9.85
N GLY A 106 12.63 18.95 -9.11
CA GLY A 106 14.04 19.26 -9.39
C GLY A 106 14.45 18.98 -10.83
N PRO A 107 14.26 17.78 -11.38
CA PRO A 107 14.65 17.45 -12.74
C PRO A 107 13.94 18.30 -13.81
N PHE A 108 12.68 18.65 -13.58
CA PHE A 108 11.93 19.50 -14.52
C PHE A 108 12.44 20.95 -14.52
N ILE A 109 12.72 21.49 -13.33
CA ILE A 109 13.31 22.85 -13.21
C ILE A 109 14.68 22.89 -13.86
N PHE A 110 15.52 21.88 -13.63
CA PHE A 110 16.84 21.79 -14.23
C PHE A 110 16.78 21.71 -15.77
N LEU A 111 15.86 20.89 -16.31
CA LEU A 111 15.66 20.77 -17.76
C LEU A 111 15.20 22.10 -18.38
N THR A 112 14.26 22.80 -17.74
CA THR A 112 13.76 24.10 -18.23
C THR A 112 14.84 25.16 -18.20
N LEU A 113 15.71 25.20 -17.18
CA LEU A 113 16.83 26.15 -17.12
C LEU A 113 17.85 25.89 -18.23
N ILE A 114 18.19 24.62 -18.52
CA ILE A 114 19.10 24.28 -19.64
C ILE A 114 18.49 24.70 -20.97
N LEU A 115 17.21 24.38 -21.20
CA LEU A 115 16.52 24.73 -22.44
C LEU A 115 16.47 26.25 -22.63
N PHE A 116 16.14 26.98 -21.57
CA PHE A 116 16.11 28.44 -21.59
C PHE A 116 17.48 29.04 -21.88
N GLY A 117 18.53 28.56 -21.24
CA GLY A 117 19.92 28.98 -21.49
C GLY A 117 20.34 28.70 -22.93
N PHE A 118 19.96 27.54 -23.49
CA PHE A 118 20.26 27.22 -24.90
C PHE A 118 19.51 28.15 -25.88
N LEU A 119 18.24 28.46 -25.63
CA LEU A 119 17.47 29.38 -26.46
C LEU A 119 18.01 30.79 -26.42
N LEU A 120 18.42 31.29 -25.25
CA LEU A 120 19.08 32.60 -25.13
C LEU A 120 20.38 32.66 -25.90
N ARG A 121 21.24 31.62 -25.76
CA ARG A 121 22.50 31.56 -26.49
C ARG A 121 22.32 31.53 -28.02
N ARG A 122 21.24 30.88 -28.50
CA ARG A 122 20.89 30.86 -29.93
C ARG A 122 20.42 32.23 -30.44
N LYS A 123 19.73 33.02 -29.59
CA LYS A 123 19.23 34.36 -29.95
C LYS A 123 20.33 35.41 -30.00
N PHE A 124 21.42 35.21 -29.23
CA PHE A 124 22.57 36.16 -29.17
C PHE A 124 23.70 35.80 -30.15
N LYS A 125 23.52 34.75 -30.95
CA LYS A 125 24.44 34.37 -32.02
C LYS A 125 23.83 34.65 -33.40
#